data_e6d5e023560cb39ca8afb13151aba946
#
_entry.id   e6d5e023560cb39ca8afb13151aba946
#
_cell.length_a   1.000
_cell.length_b   1.000
_cell.length_c   1.000
_cell.angle_alpha   90.00
_cell.angle_beta   90.00
_cell.angle_gamma   90.00
#
_symmetry.space_group_name_H-M   'P 1'
#
loop_
_entity.id
_entity.type
_entity.pdbx_description
1 polymer ?
#
loop_
_entity_poly.entity_id
_entity_poly.type
_entity_poly.pdbx_seq_one_letter_code
_entity_poly.pdbx_strand_id
1 'polypeptide(L)'
;MKPGLQFRLNQQLTLTPQLQQAIRLLQLSQLELEAELRQIAESNPLLEFSEDNPENADGDDHEVIEPLPASSTSTSSDTVDDAEAPDWSDADGGSEDPIDFSGGSGSSRNSSSSDEDGFEPQSAAPETLQEHLLWQLNLTHMSQRDHAIAEVLIDALNPDGYLTESMESLIAALPADIKASAAELEHVRRLLQRFDPTGVASLDLRDCLRVQLEQFAPDTPHRDLALRIVDSELELLARNDIARLARKLRANEDDTAAAAVLIRSLDPRPGAALDVTPVEYVAPDVYARKDAGRWRVSLNPDCQPRLGLNQHYCGLIAQARGTDASWMRGQLQEARWLIKSLESRAETLLKVAEAIVRRQSAFLDYGPEAMHPLVLREVAEEVGMHESTISRVTTRKYIHTPRGTFELKHFFSSGVSTEDGGSASATAIQAMLRKLVDAEDPRKPLSDQAIAEELHRKGIQVARRTVAKYREAMRIPSSSERQRAG
;
A
#
# COMPACT_ATOMS: atom_id res chain seq x y z
N MET A 1 36.89 7.46 -62.54
CA MET A 1 36.32 7.37 -61.22
C MET A 1 34.80 7.52 -61.35
N LYS A 2 34.04 6.43 -61.14
CA LYS A 2 32.56 6.43 -61.16
C LYS A 2 32.06 6.56 -59.73
N PRO A 3 31.21 7.54 -59.37
CA PRO A 3 30.62 7.64 -58.05
C PRO A 3 29.49 6.57 -57.93
N GLY A 4 29.69 5.60 -57.07
CA GLY A 4 28.63 4.66 -56.71
C GLY A 4 27.68 5.29 -55.73
N LEU A 5 26.41 5.44 -56.13
CA LEU A 5 25.29 5.80 -55.24
C LEU A 5 25.00 4.65 -54.28
N GLN A 6 25.42 4.83 -53.02
CA GLN A 6 24.97 3.97 -51.92
C GLN A 6 23.60 4.47 -51.43
N PHE A 7 22.52 3.82 -51.82
CA PHE A 7 21.22 3.98 -51.23
C PHE A 7 21.26 3.40 -49.81
N ARG A 8 21.36 4.27 -48.77
CA ARG A 8 21.02 3.90 -47.41
C ARG A 8 19.49 3.94 -47.29
N LEU A 9 18.86 2.78 -47.40
CA LEU A 9 17.47 2.58 -46.98
C LEU A 9 17.42 2.74 -45.47
N ASN A 10 17.07 3.95 -45.00
CA ASN A 10 16.58 4.17 -43.65
C ASN A 10 15.18 3.54 -43.57
N GLN A 11 15.12 2.25 -43.22
CA GLN A 11 13.86 1.67 -42.75
C GLN A 11 13.50 2.34 -41.42
N GLN A 12 12.67 3.37 -41.46
CA GLN A 12 11.92 3.79 -40.28
C GLN A 12 10.97 2.65 -39.97
N LEU A 13 11.29 1.88 -38.93
CA LEU A 13 10.40 0.92 -38.31
C LEU A 13 9.22 1.70 -37.70
N THR A 14 8.21 1.97 -38.52
CA THR A 14 6.92 2.43 -38.02
C THR A 14 6.30 1.28 -37.24
N LEU A 15 6.28 1.41 -35.91
CA LEU A 15 5.63 0.49 -35.00
C LEU A 15 4.17 0.33 -35.46
N THR A 16 3.74 -0.90 -35.74
CA THR A 16 2.33 -1.17 -36.06
C THR A 16 1.44 -0.77 -34.86
N PRO A 17 0.20 -0.32 -35.10
CA PRO A 17 -0.74 0.07 -34.01
C PRO A 17 -0.90 -1.05 -32.96
N GLN A 18 -0.94 -2.31 -33.40
CA GLN A 18 -1.03 -3.47 -32.52
C GLN A 18 0.19 -3.60 -31.61
N LEU A 19 1.40 -3.37 -32.12
CA LEU A 19 2.61 -3.41 -31.28
C LEU A 19 2.66 -2.27 -30.28
N GLN A 20 2.18 -1.08 -30.66
CA GLN A 20 2.06 0.05 -29.74
C GLN A 20 1.08 -0.26 -28.62
N GLN A 21 -0.07 -0.88 -28.92
CA GLN A 21 -1.06 -1.28 -27.95
C GLN A 21 -0.53 -2.38 -27.01
N ALA A 22 0.19 -3.39 -27.54
CA ALA A 22 0.83 -4.41 -26.70
C ALA A 22 1.84 -3.80 -25.73
N ILE A 23 2.66 -2.85 -26.18
CA ILE A 23 3.63 -2.14 -25.34
C ILE A 23 2.90 -1.31 -24.27
N ARG A 24 1.79 -0.65 -24.62
CA ARG A 24 0.97 0.11 -23.68
C ARG A 24 0.37 -0.81 -22.60
N LEU A 25 -0.20 -1.93 -23.01
CA LEU A 25 -0.74 -2.94 -22.09
C LEU A 25 0.29 -3.43 -21.05
N LEU A 26 1.58 -3.55 -21.44
CA LEU A 26 2.65 -3.95 -20.51
C LEU A 26 2.93 -2.91 -19.41
N GLN A 27 2.61 -1.62 -19.64
CA GLN A 27 2.91 -0.52 -18.72
C GLN A 27 1.79 -0.25 -17.71
N LEU A 28 0.55 -0.62 -18.03
CA LEU A 28 -0.63 -0.31 -17.22
C LEU A 28 -0.57 -1.00 -15.86
N SER A 29 -0.98 -0.30 -14.82
CA SER A 29 -1.30 -0.88 -13.52
C SER A 29 -2.51 -1.82 -13.66
N GLN A 30 -2.86 -2.55 -12.60
CA GLN A 30 -4.02 -3.43 -12.62
C GLN A 30 -5.32 -2.64 -12.87
N LEU A 31 -5.54 -1.57 -12.10
CA LEU A 31 -6.75 -0.74 -12.23
C LEU A 31 -6.87 -0.08 -13.61
N GLU A 32 -5.75 0.46 -14.14
CA GLU A 32 -5.72 1.04 -15.47
C GLU A 32 -5.99 -0.01 -16.57
N LEU A 33 -5.48 -1.24 -16.37
CA LEU A 33 -5.72 -2.35 -17.29
C LEU A 33 -7.18 -2.77 -17.31
N GLU A 34 -7.81 -2.94 -16.15
CA GLU A 34 -9.22 -3.28 -16.04
C GLU A 34 -10.12 -2.22 -16.70
N ALA A 35 -9.82 -0.93 -16.47
CA ALA A 35 -10.56 0.17 -17.11
C ALA A 35 -10.42 0.14 -18.63
N GLU A 36 -9.21 -0.05 -19.17
CA GLU A 36 -8.95 -0.16 -20.61
C GLU A 36 -9.66 -1.38 -21.21
N LEU A 37 -9.62 -2.53 -20.50
CA LEU A 37 -10.28 -3.76 -20.95
C LEU A 37 -11.79 -3.65 -20.95
N ARG A 38 -12.41 -2.96 -19.97
CA ARG A 38 -13.84 -2.68 -19.97
C ARG A 38 -14.23 -1.85 -21.18
N GLN A 39 -13.49 -0.80 -21.47
CA GLN A 39 -13.73 0.04 -22.66
C GLN A 39 -13.60 -0.77 -23.96
N ILE A 40 -12.62 -1.67 -24.07
CA ILE A 40 -12.46 -2.53 -25.26
C ILE A 40 -13.60 -3.55 -25.35
N ALA A 41 -14.02 -4.17 -24.24
CA ALA A 41 -15.12 -5.12 -24.21
C ALA A 41 -16.45 -4.47 -24.58
N GLU A 42 -16.71 -3.21 -24.17
CA GLU A 42 -17.88 -2.46 -24.61
C GLU A 42 -17.90 -2.19 -26.13
N SER A 43 -16.73 -2.04 -26.74
CA SER A 43 -16.58 -1.81 -28.18
C SER A 43 -16.64 -3.10 -29.02
N ASN A 44 -16.29 -4.25 -28.44
CA ASN A 44 -16.20 -5.53 -29.14
C ASN A 44 -17.17 -6.57 -28.55
N PRO A 45 -18.32 -6.86 -29.19
CA PRO A 45 -19.34 -7.76 -28.66
C PRO A 45 -18.92 -9.23 -28.55
N LEU A 46 -17.71 -9.59 -29.02
CA LEU A 46 -17.17 -10.95 -28.94
C LEU A 46 -16.40 -11.20 -27.63
N LEU A 47 -16.14 -10.16 -26.86
CA LEU A 47 -15.40 -10.24 -25.60
C LEU A 47 -16.39 -10.26 -24.43
N GLU A 48 -16.17 -11.19 -23.51
CA GLU A 48 -16.91 -11.30 -22.24
C GLU A 48 -15.94 -11.39 -21.09
N PHE A 49 -16.28 -10.69 -19.99
CA PHE A 49 -15.63 -10.95 -18.72
C PHE A 49 -16.23 -12.23 -18.13
N SER A 50 -15.41 -13.20 -17.80
CA SER A 50 -15.83 -14.37 -17.03
C SER A 50 -16.14 -13.90 -15.61
N GLU A 51 -17.41 -13.67 -15.31
CA GLU A 51 -17.87 -13.55 -13.93
C GLU A 51 -17.74 -14.93 -13.29
N ASP A 52 -16.91 -15.05 -12.24
CA ASP A 52 -16.84 -16.27 -11.46
C ASP A 52 -18.21 -16.54 -10.83
N ASN A 53 -18.95 -17.46 -11.41
CA ASN A 53 -19.98 -18.15 -10.66
C ASN A 53 -19.27 -19.26 -9.86
N PRO A 54 -19.15 -19.15 -8.52
CA PRO A 54 -18.44 -20.16 -7.70
C PRO A 54 -19.11 -21.55 -7.71
N GLU A 55 -20.25 -21.70 -8.39
CA GLU A 55 -21.01 -22.93 -8.47
C GLU A 55 -20.51 -23.91 -9.56
N ASN A 56 -19.56 -23.57 -10.42
CA ASN A 56 -19.05 -24.44 -11.49
C ASN A 56 -17.58 -24.90 -11.28
N ALA A 57 -17.08 -24.90 -10.06
CA ALA A 57 -15.71 -25.38 -9.76
C ALA A 57 -15.59 -26.92 -9.65
N ASP A 58 -16.67 -27.69 -9.88
CA ASP A 58 -16.66 -29.16 -9.85
C ASP A 58 -16.99 -29.73 -11.24
N GLY A 59 -16.04 -29.65 -12.15
CA GLY A 59 -16.24 -30.22 -13.49
C GLY A 59 -15.03 -30.10 -14.41
N ASP A 60 -13.84 -30.30 -13.92
CA ASP A 60 -12.67 -30.43 -14.79
C ASP A 60 -12.47 -31.92 -15.13
N ASP A 61 -13.27 -32.38 -16.11
CA ASP A 61 -13.00 -33.59 -16.85
C ASP A 61 -11.72 -33.40 -17.65
N HIS A 62 -10.60 -33.67 -17.04
CA HIS A 62 -9.36 -33.95 -17.76
C HIS A 62 -9.58 -35.20 -18.62
N GLU A 63 -9.94 -34.97 -19.88
CA GLU A 63 -9.87 -35.97 -20.93
C GLU A 63 -8.40 -36.40 -21.09
N VAL A 64 -8.05 -37.44 -20.34
CA VAL A 64 -6.77 -38.12 -20.46
C VAL A 64 -6.75 -38.80 -21.85
N ILE A 65 -6.01 -38.21 -22.76
CA ILE A 65 -5.67 -38.87 -24.04
C ILE A 65 -4.82 -40.08 -23.70
N GLU A 66 -5.45 -41.26 -23.68
CA GLU A 66 -4.76 -42.56 -23.63
C GLU A 66 -3.88 -42.74 -24.89
N PRO A 67 -2.63 -43.13 -24.74
CA PRO A 67 -1.85 -43.63 -25.87
C PRO A 67 -2.25 -45.07 -26.20
N LEU A 68 -2.56 -45.31 -27.48
CA LEU A 68 -2.90 -46.58 -28.07
C LEU A 68 -1.95 -47.72 -27.69
N PRO A 69 -2.45 -48.96 -27.53
CA PRO A 69 -1.70 -50.09 -27.01
C PRO A 69 -0.82 -50.77 -28.06
N ALA A 70 0.43 -51.03 -27.71
CA ALA A 70 1.25 -52.03 -28.39
C ALA A 70 1.09 -53.38 -27.69
N SER A 71 0.72 -54.34 -28.52
CA SER A 71 0.33 -55.70 -28.21
C SER A 71 1.43 -56.65 -27.63
N SER A 72 0.91 -57.69 -26.94
CA SER A 72 1.44 -59.06 -26.71
C SER A 72 2.48 -59.21 -25.60
N THR A 73 2.38 -60.16 -24.70
CA THR A 73 2.02 -61.58 -24.67
C THR A 73 2.04 -62.08 -23.21
N SER A 74 1.04 -62.82 -22.86
CA SER A 74 0.94 -63.96 -21.96
C SER A 74 2.06 -64.28 -20.93
N THR A 75 1.73 -64.51 -19.67
CA THR A 75 1.64 -65.84 -19.05
C THR A 75 1.20 -65.78 -17.59
N SER A 76 0.15 -66.51 -17.32
CA SER A 76 -0.32 -67.30 -16.13
C SER A 76 0.47 -67.27 -14.81
N SER A 77 -0.23 -67.16 -13.77
CA SER A 77 -0.61 -68.11 -12.73
C SER A 77 -0.60 -67.57 -11.32
N ASP A 78 -1.71 -67.80 -10.73
CA ASP A 78 -2.04 -68.45 -9.47
C ASP A 78 -1.96 -67.71 -8.14
N THR A 79 -3.18 -67.67 -7.59
CA THR A 79 -3.68 -68.12 -6.27
C THR A 79 -3.49 -67.32 -5.01
N VAL A 80 -4.69 -67.06 -4.47
CA VAL A 80 -5.25 -67.21 -3.09
C VAL A 80 -4.71 -66.33 -1.95
N ASP A 81 -5.49 -65.63 -1.25
CA ASP A 81 -6.32 -65.81 -0.05
C ASP A 81 -6.57 -64.45 0.59
N ASP A 82 -7.81 -64.10 0.77
CA ASP A 82 -8.65 -64.13 1.95
C ASP A 82 -8.12 -63.38 3.19
N ALA A 83 -8.81 -62.33 3.57
CA ALA A 83 -9.22 -61.99 4.94
C ALA A 83 -9.95 -60.65 5.03
N GLU A 84 -11.27 -60.75 5.22
CA GLU A 84 -12.11 -60.15 6.27
C GLU A 84 -12.01 -58.65 6.56
N ALA A 85 -13.14 -58.03 6.26
CA ALA A 85 -13.62 -56.79 6.89
C ALA A 85 -14.14 -57.08 8.31
N PRO A 86 -14.18 -56.13 9.23
CA PRO A 86 -15.17 -56.10 10.29
C PRO A 86 -16.17 -54.99 10.10
N ASP A 87 -17.39 -55.45 10.00
CA ASP A 87 -18.68 -54.86 10.26
C ASP A 87 -18.77 -54.27 11.68
N TRP A 88 -19.29 -53.04 11.80
CA TRP A 88 -19.82 -52.53 13.06
C TRP A 88 -21.19 -51.95 12.79
N SER A 89 -22.19 -52.85 12.85
CA SER A 89 -23.58 -52.47 13.11
C SER A 89 -23.91 -52.68 14.61
N ASP A 90 -24.84 -51.86 15.08
CA ASP A 90 -25.72 -52.00 16.24
C ASP A 90 -25.23 -51.63 17.65
N ALA A 91 -25.94 -50.67 18.20
CA ALA A 91 -26.80 -50.69 19.39
C ALA A 91 -27.27 -49.26 19.72
N ASP A 92 -28.49 -48.91 19.47
CA ASP A 92 -29.74 -49.05 20.22
C ASP A 92 -29.75 -48.30 21.59
N GLY A 93 -30.79 -47.45 21.76
CA GLY A 93 -31.46 -47.30 23.03
C GLY A 93 -31.67 -45.90 23.60
N GLY A 94 -32.94 -45.42 23.56
CA GLY A 94 -33.51 -44.59 24.61
C GLY A 94 -33.82 -43.12 24.19
N SER A 95 -35.00 -42.82 23.64
CA SER A 95 -36.25 -42.54 24.36
C SER A 95 -36.17 -41.32 25.31
N GLU A 96 -36.75 -40.21 24.92
CA GLU A 96 -38.01 -39.66 25.50
C GLU A 96 -38.40 -38.34 24.85
N ASP A 97 -39.64 -38.33 24.36
CA ASP A 97 -40.48 -37.24 23.87
C ASP A 97 -41.02 -36.39 25.00
N PRO A 98 -41.97 -35.47 24.74
CA PRO A 98 -42.02 -34.27 23.88
C PRO A 98 -42.55 -33.07 24.69
N ILE A 99 -42.45 -31.87 24.15
CA ILE A 99 -43.37 -30.79 24.56
C ILE A 99 -44.04 -30.20 23.33
N ASP A 100 -45.28 -30.60 23.17
CA ASP A 100 -46.32 -30.03 22.32
C ASP A 100 -46.71 -28.64 22.80
N PHE A 101 -46.78 -27.66 21.91
CA PHE A 101 -47.64 -26.50 22.08
C PHE A 101 -48.37 -26.18 20.79
N SER A 102 -49.52 -26.80 20.68
CA SER A 102 -50.59 -26.55 19.75
C SER A 102 -51.21 -25.15 19.91
N GLY A 103 -51.49 -24.55 18.80
CA GLY A 103 -52.62 -23.62 18.74
C GLY A 103 -52.52 -22.45 17.76
N GLY A 104 -53.24 -22.50 16.63
CA GLY A 104 -53.69 -21.30 16.00
C GLY A 104 -53.63 -21.23 14.48
N SER A 105 -54.62 -21.86 13.87
CA SER A 105 -55.15 -21.68 12.51
C SER A 105 -55.10 -20.25 11.98
N GLY A 106 -54.73 -20.11 10.68
CA GLY A 106 -54.93 -18.85 9.94
C GLY A 106 -54.33 -18.89 8.53
N SER A 107 -55.07 -19.46 7.58
CA SER A 107 -54.83 -19.38 6.14
C SER A 107 -54.68 -17.94 5.67
N SER A 108 -53.61 -17.62 4.93
CA SER A 108 -53.76 -16.78 3.74
C SER A 108 -52.49 -16.89 2.86
N ARG A 109 -52.69 -17.38 1.66
CA ARG A 109 -51.73 -17.29 0.54
C ARG A 109 -51.54 -15.82 0.21
N ASN A 110 -50.33 -15.31 0.30
CA ASN A 110 -49.95 -14.23 -0.58
C ASN A 110 -48.43 -14.34 -0.85
N SER A 111 -48.12 -14.65 -2.07
CA SER A 111 -46.82 -14.55 -2.67
C SER A 111 -46.40 -13.07 -2.67
N SER A 112 -45.53 -12.68 -1.80
CA SER A 112 -44.76 -11.44 -1.93
C SER A 112 -43.30 -11.81 -1.87
N SER A 113 -42.63 -11.57 -2.97
CA SER A 113 -41.19 -11.45 -3.06
C SER A 113 -40.66 -10.72 -1.84
N SER A 114 -39.99 -11.41 -0.96
CA SER A 114 -39.16 -10.79 0.05
C SER A 114 -37.93 -10.25 -0.67
N ASP A 115 -37.97 -8.96 -1.02
CA ASP A 115 -36.78 -8.17 -1.06
C ASP A 115 -36.19 -8.24 0.36
N GLU A 116 -35.37 -9.22 0.60
CA GLU A 116 -34.34 -9.14 1.64
C GLU A 116 -33.38 -8.04 1.13
N ASP A 117 -33.76 -6.76 1.37
CA ASP A 117 -32.82 -5.70 1.53
C ASP A 117 -31.88 -6.14 2.64
N GLY A 118 -30.83 -6.86 2.25
CA GLY A 118 -29.68 -7.11 3.07
C GLY A 118 -29.18 -5.74 3.51
N PHE A 119 -29.54 -5.36 4.73
CA PHE A 119 -28.91 -4.25 5.42
C PHE A 119 -27.44 -4.63 5.57
N GLU A 120 -26.68 -4.46 4.48
CA GLU A 120 -25.23 -4.39 4.59
C GLU A 120 -24.99 -3.28 5.59
N PRO A 121 -24.38 -3.57 6.77
CA PRO A 121 -23.96 -2.51 7.65
C PRO A 121 -23.01 -1.67 6.81
N GLN A 122 -23.49 -0.53 6.30
CA GLN A 122 -22.64 0.47 5.70
C GLN A 122 -21.57 0.71 6.74
N SER A 123 -20.39 0.21 6.48
CA SER A 123 -19.18 0.53 7.22
C SER A 123 -19.18 2.05 7.29
N ALA A 124 -19.49 2.59 8.48
CA ALA A 124 -19.55 4.03 8.68
C ALA A 124 -18.26 4.60 8.10
N ALA A 125 -18.37 5.48 7.12
CA ALA A 125 -17.19 6.13 6.57
C ALA A 125 -16.42 6.72 7.76
N PRO A 126 -15.11 6.56 7.84
CA PRO A 126 -14.33 7.11 8.92
C PRO A 126 -14.59 8.62 8.99
N GLU A 127 -15.08 9.09 10.15
CA GLU A 127 -15.34 10.51 10.39
C GLU A 127 -14.04 11.29 10.27
N THR A 128 -14.01 12.27 9.39
CA THR A 128 -12.85 13.17 9.27
C THR A 128 -12.85 14.17 10.41
N LEU A 129 -11.66 14.73 10.73
CA LEU A 129 -11.53 15.80 11.72
C LEU A 129 -12.52 16.95 11.44
N GLN A 130 -12.67 17.34 10.18
CA GLN A 130 -13.56 18.42 9.78
C GLN A 130 -15.03 18.08 10.06
N GLU A 131 -15.48 16.87 9.68
CA GLU A 131 -16.85 16.43 9.95
C GLU A 131 -17.15 16.35 11.43
N HIS A 132 -16.20 15.86 12.24
CA HIS A 132 -16.34 15.81 13.68
C HIS A 132 -16.47 17.21 14.31
N LEU A 133 -15.64 18.16 13.90
CA LEU A 133 -15.71 19.53 14.38
C LEU A 133 -16.98 20.26 13.92
N LEU A 134 -17.43 20.04 12.69
CA LEU A 134 -18.71 20.57 12.18
C LEU A 134 -19.90 20.00 12.96
N TRP A 135 -19.85 18.72 13.31
CA TRP A 135 -20.86 18.10 14.15
C TRP A 135 -20.91 18.76 15.55
N GLN A 136 -19.76 18.99 16.20
CA GLN A 136 -19.67 19.69 17.47
C GLN A 136 -20.12 21.14 17.35
N LEU A 137 -19.79 21.83 16.27
CA LEU A 137 -20.21 23.19 15.99
C LEU A 137 -21.74 23.30 15.95
N ASN A 138 -22.40 22.36 15.24
CA ASN A 138 -23.87 22.30 15.14
C ASN A 138 -24.57 22.03 16.49
N LEU A 139 -23.90 21.37 17.43
CA LEU A 139 -24.40 21.17 18.79
C LEU A 139 -24.20 22.38 19.69
N THR A 140 -23.29 23.28 19.32
CA THR A 140 -22.94 24.44 20.16
C THR A 140 -23.84 25.64 19.85
N HIS A 141 -24.40 26.28 20.89
CA HIS A 141 -25.22 27.48 20.71
C HIS A 141 -24.34 28.71 20.42
N MET A 142 -24.23 29.07 19.16
CA MET A 142 -23.49 30.23 18.68
C MET A 142 -24.40 31.17 17.88
N SER A 143 -23.97 32.42 17.66
CA SER A 143 -24.65 33.31 16.73
C SER A 143 -24.45 32.78 15.29
N GLN A 144 -25.41 33.02 14.40
CA GLN A 144 -25.30 32.60 12.99
C GLN A 144 -24.02 33.17 12.31
N ARG A 145 -23.58 34.33 12.74
CA ARG A 145 -22.36 34.97 12.26
C ARG A 145 -21.10 34.24 12.74
N ASP A 146 -21.03 33.91 14.04
CA ASP A 146 -19.89 33.16 14.60
C ASP A 146 -19.82 31.74 14.03
N HIS A 147 -20.98 31.14 13.77
CA HIS A 147 -21.05 29.82 13.10
C HIS A 147 -20.43 29.84 11.72
N ALA A 148 -20.75 30.82 10.88
CA ALA A 148 -20.16 30.92 9.55
C ALA A 148 -18.64 31.25 9.60
N ILE A 149 -18.18 31.98 10.60
CA ILE A 149 -16.73 32.19 10.83
C ILE A 149 -16.08 30.87 11.25
N ALA A 150 -16.71 30.09 12.11
CA ALA A 150 -16.20 28.81 12.56
C ALA A 150 -16.10 27.78 11.43
N GLU A 151 -17.10 27.73 10.54
CA GLU A 151 -17.04 26.86 9.33
C GLU A 151 -15.81 27.15 8.48
N VAL A 152 -15.55 28.42 8.18
CA VAL A 152 -14.36 28.84 7.40
C VAL A 152 -13.05 28.47 8.11
N LEU A 153 -13.02 28.60 9.45
CA LEU A 153 -11.86 28.19 10.24
C LEU A 153 -11.64 26.68 10.21
N ILE A 154 -12.71 25.88 10.28
CA ILE A 154 -12.65 24.40 10.23
C ILE A 154 -12.18 23.94 8.85
N ASP A 155 -12.66 24.56 7.76
CA ASP A 155 -12.24 24.24 6.39
C ASP A 155 -10.75 24.55 6.15
N ALA A 156 -10.20 25.55 6.85
CA ALA A 156 -8.81 25.94 6.76
C ALA A 156 -7.84 25.09 7.61
N LEU A 157 -8.36 24.10 8.37
CA LEU A 157 -7.54 23.22 9.18
C LEU A 157 -6.81 22.19 8.34
N ASN A 158 -5.55 21.95 8.68
CA ASN A 158 -4.82 20.79 8.14
C ASN A 158 -5.21 19.51 8.91
N PRO A 159 -4.86 18.30 8.41
CA PRO A 159 -5.14 17.04 9.08
C PRO A 159 -4.55 16.92 10.49
N ASP A 160 -3.46 17.62 10.79
CA ASP A 160 -2.86 17.66 12.13
C ASP A 160 -3.66 18.54 13.12
N GLY A 161 -4.64 19.35 12.65
CA GLY A 161 -5.48 20.24 13.44
C GLY A 161 -4.97 21.67 13.59
N TYR A 162 -3.97 22.09 12.79
CA TYR A 162 -3.41 23.44 12.81
C TYR A 162 -3.99 24.33 11.70
N LEU A 163 -4.03 25.64 11.96
CA LEU A 163 -4.33 26.64 10.95
C LEU A 163 -3.04 26.99 10.18
N THR A 164 -3.04 26.73 8.87
CA THR A 164 -1.89 27.03 7.99
C THR A 164 -2.02 28.38 7.33
N GLU A 165 -3.21 28.92 7.23
CA GLU A 165 -3.51 30.18 6.55
C GLU A 165 -3.37 31.38 7.50
N SER A 166 -3.01 32.54 6.92
CA SER A 166 -2.93 33.78 7.67
C SER A 166 -4.33 34.29 8.03
N MET A 167 -4.46 34.99 9.15
CA MET A 167 -5.73 35.61 9.56
C MET A 167 -6.32 36.55 8.49
N GLU A 168 -5.47 37.18 7.69
CA GLU A 168 -5.90 38.07 6.59
C GLU A 168 -6.52 37.30 5.45
N SER A 169 -5.94 36.12 5.09
CA SER A 169 -6.48 35.21 4.07
C SER A 169 -7.84 34.66 4.49
N LEU A 170 -7.98 34.28 5.77
CA LEU A 170 -9.22 33.77 6.33
C LEU A 170 -10.34 34.84 6.33
N ILE A 171 -10.02 36.10 6.66
CA ILE A 171 -10.98 37.20 6.56
C ILE A 171 -11.41 37.41 5.09
N ALA A 172 -10.51 37.27 4.13
CA ALA A 172 -10.84 37.40 2.71
C ALA A 172 -11.68 36.23 2.17
N ALA A 173 -11.58 35.04 2.78
CA ALA A 173 -12.36 33.87 2.42
C ALA A 173 -13.81 33.89 2.98
N LEU A 174 -14.10 34.77 3.93
CA LEU A 174 -15.45 34.90 4.46
C LEU A 174 -16.46 35.38 3.42
N PRO A 175 -17.73 34.93 3.47
CA PRO A 175 -18.80 35.42 2.62
C PRO A 175 -18.92 36.95 2.66
N ALA A 176 -19.19 37.59 1.54
CA ALA A 176 -19.25 39.05 1.40
C ALA A 176 -20.23 39.74 2.36
N ASP A 177 -21.22 38.99 2.82
CA ASP A 177 -22.25 39.47 3.80
C ASP A 177 -21.69 39.53 5.23
N ILE A 178 -20.60 38.82 5.51
CA ILE A 178 -20.01 38.72 6.86
C ILE A 178 -18.69 39.47 6.89
N LYS A 179 -18.75 40.72 7.33
CA LYS A 179 -17.55 41.54 7.59
C LYS A 179 -17.05 41.22 9.00
N ALA A 180 -16.14 40.29 9.14
CA ALA A 180 -15.52 39.98 10.43
C ALA A 180 -14.24 40.78 10.65
N SER A 181 -14.02 41.22 11.88
CA SER A 181 -12.77 41.79 12.34
C SER A 181 -11.80 40.69 12.78
N ALA A 182 -10.49 40.98 12.77
CA ALA A 182 -9.49 40.04 13.28
C ALA A 182 -9.75 39.63 14.75
N ALA A 183 -10.34 40.54 15.55
CA ALA A 183 -10.68 40.24 16.94
C ALA A 183 -11.83 39.24 17.08
N GLU A 184 -12.85 39.33 16.22
CA GLU A 184 -13.95 38.36 16.16
C GLU A 184 -13.46 36.97 15.72
N LEU A 185 -12.62 36.93 14.67
CA LEU A 185 -12.01 35.69 14.19
C LEU A 185 -11.19 35.01 15.30
N GLU A 186 -10.38 35.78 16.01
CA GLU A 186 -9.58 35.28 17.13
C GLU A 186 -10.46 34.80 18.31
N HIS A 187 -11.59 35.44 18.53
CA HIS A 187 -12.55 35.01 19.55
C HIS A 187 -13.14 33.62 19.18
N VAL A 188 -13.62 33.47 17.95
CA VAL A 188 -14.17 32.19 17.46
C VAL A 188 -13.10 31.10 17.46
N ARG A 189 -11.86 31.42 17.03
CA ARG A 189 -10.72 30.49 17.04
C ARG A 189 -10.49 29.93 18.46
N ARG A 190 -10.50 30.79 19.49
CA ARG A 190 -10.34 30.35 20.88
C ARG A 190 -11.50 29.49 21.41
N LEU A 191 -12.69 29.63 20.84
CA LEU A 191 -13.80 28.74 21.14
C LEU A 191 -13.58 27.38 20.53
N LEU A 192 -13.13 27.34 19.26
CA LEU A 192 -12.80 26.09 18.55
C LEU A 192 -11.66 25.33 19.24
N GLN A 193 -10.66 25.99 19.78
CA GLN A 193 -9.55 25.37 20.52
C GLN A 193 -9.98 24.51 21.71
N ARG A 194 -11.22 24.73 22.22
CA ARG A 194 -11.79 23.97 23.34
C ARG A 194 -12.64 22.78 22.90
N PHE A 195 -12.83 22.61 21.59
CA PHE A 195 -13.52 21.46 21.04
C PHE A 195 -12.68 20.20 21.21
N ASP A 196 -13.27 19.04 21.06
CA ASP A 196 -12.58 17.76 21.07
C ASP A 196 -12.19 17.38 19.63
N PRO A 197 -10.91 17.14 19.37
CA PRO A 197 -9.76 17.11 20.27
C PRO A 197 -9.22 18.51 20.63
N THR A 198 -8.87 18.67 21.90
CA THR A 198 -8.40 19.98 22.42
C THR A 198 -7.10 20.45 21.78
N GLY A 199 -7.05 21.77 21.50
CA GLY A 199 -5.90 22.39 20.88
C GLY A 199 -5.99 22.45 19.35
N VAL A 200 -7.11 22.07 18.75
CA VAL A 200 -7.44 22.28 17.33
C VAL A 200 -7.50 23.78 17.04
N ALA A 201 -7.33 24.20 15.79
CA ALA A 201 -7.27 25.59 15.36
C ALA A 201 -6.17 26.42 16.04
N SER A 202 -5.09 25.77 16.47
CA SER A 202 -3.89 26.43 16.95
C SER A 202 -3.01 26.88 15.77
N LEU A 203 -2.30 28.03 15.95
CA LEU A 203 -1.39 28.56 14.96
C LEU A 203 -0.04 27.83 14.99
N ASP A 204 0.44 27.52 16.19
CA ASP A 204 1.74 26.93 16.45
C ASP A 204 1.63 25.79 17.48
N LEU A 205 2.67 24.92 17.53
CA LEU A 205 2.83 23.90 18.57
C LEU A 205 2.74 24.50 19.99
N ARG A 206 3.30 25.70 20.18
CA ARG A 206 3.28 26.41 21.46
C ARG A 206 1.85 26.74 21.89
N ASP A 207 1.05 27.27 20.97
CA ASP A 207 -0.36 27.62 21.21
C ASP A 207 -1.19 26.36 21.54
N CYS A 208 -0.98 25.27 20.80
CA CYS A 208 -1.63 23.98 21.04
C CYS A 208 -1.34 23.42 22.43
N LEU A 209 -0.07 23.30 22.79
CA LEU A 209 0.33 22.75 24.09
C LEU A 209 -0.13 23.64 25.24
N ARG A 210 -0.13 24.97 25.04
CA ARG A 210 -0.64 25.92 26.03
C ARG A 210 -2.12 25.72 26.31
N VAL A 211 -2.95 25.60 25.27
CA VAL A 211 -4.40 25.38 25.39
C VAL A 211 -4.68 24.08 26.13
N GLN A 212 -3.97 23.00 25.80
CA GLN A 212 -4.11 21.73 26.51
C GLN A 212 -3.72 21.83 27.99
N LEU A 213 -2.62 22.53 28.31
CA LEU A 213 -2.21 22.76 29.70
C LEU A 213 -3.21 23.63 30.46
N GLU A 214 -3.84 24.58 29.81
CA GLU A 214 -4.88 25.45 30.44
C GLU A 214 -6.13 24.67 30.83
N GLN A 215 -6.41 23.51 30.18
CA GLN A 215 -7.52 22.63 30.53
C GLN A 215 -7.30 21.80 31.79
N PHE A 216 -6.04 21.54 32.15
CA PHE A 216 -5.76 20.88 33.42
C PHE A 216 -6.24 21.73 34.62
N ALA A 217 -6.65 21.05 35.68
CA ALA A 217 -7.05 21.75 36.90
C ALA A 217 -5.91 22.66 37.44
N PRO A 218 -6.24 23.84 37.98
CA PRO A 218 -5.21 24.75 38.53
C PRO A 218 -4.30 24.08 39.57
N ASP A 219 -4.84 23.10 40.30
CA ASP A 219 -4.14 22.37 41.37
C ASP A 219 -3.23 21.25 40.85
N THR A 220 -3.14 21.04 39.51
CA THR A 220 -2.28 20.01 38.93
C THR A 220 -0.82 20.36 39.24
N PRO A 221 -0.04 19.43 39.85
CA PRO A 221 1.35 19.68 40.18
C PRO A 221 2.16 20.00 38.91
N HIS A 222 3.07 20.99 39.04
CA HIS A 222 3.97 21.45 37.98
C HIS A 222 3.33 22.07 36.71
N ARG A 223 1.97 22.30 36.69
CA ARG A 223 1.26 22.90 35.56
C ARG A 223 1.80 24.29 35.23
N ASP A 224 1.95 25.17 36.23
CA ASP A 224 2.43 26.54 36.02
C ASP A 224 3.88 26.58 35.53
N LEU A 225 4.71 25.61 35.94
CA LEU A 225 6.07 25.47 35.45
C LEU A 225 6.05 24.98 34.00
N ALA A 226 5.18 24.03 33.67
CA ALA A 226 4.97 23.54 32.31
C ALA A 226 4.54 24.66 31.35
N LEU A 227 3.58 25.51 31.74
CA LEU A 227 3.16 26.70 30.99
C LEU A 227 4.34 27.63 30.70
N ARG A 228 5.17 27.93 31.69
CA ARG A 228 6.35 28.78 31.55
C ARG A 228 7.40 28.15 30.60
N ILE A 229 7.53 26.85 30.61
CA ILE A 229 8.43 26.12 29.68
C ILE A 229 7.91 26.25 28.24
N VAL A 230 6.63 26.01 28.04
CA VAL A 230 6.00 26.10 26.72
C VAL A 230 6.07 27.52 26.15
N ASP A 231 5.82 28.54 26.98
CA ASP A 231 5.84 29.94 26.54
C ASP A 231 7.23 30.45 26.15
N SER A 232 8.29 30.03 26.85
CA SER A 232 9.60 30.65 26.67
C SER A 232 10.73 29.74 26.19
N GLU A 233 10.69 28.42 26.49
CA GLU A 233 11.87 27.56 26.41
C GLU A 233 11.63 26.22 25.73
N LEU A 234 10.72 26.14 24.79
CA LEU A 234 10.35 24.92 24.08
C LEU A 234 11.57 24.28 23.35
N GLU A 235 12.50 25.11 22.85
CA GLU A 235 13.71 24.63 22.17
C GLU A 235 14.68 23.91 23.11
N LEU A 236 14.82 24.38 24.37
CA LEU A 236 15.65 23.71 25.36
C LEU A 236 15.03 22.39 25.80
N LEU A 237 13.70 22.33 25.88
CA LEU A 237 12.96 21.09 26.13
C LEU A 237 13.17 20.09 24.98
N ALA A 238 13.16 20.52 23.73
CA ALA A 238 13.40 19.68 22.58
C ALA A 238 14.80 19.05 22.59
N ARG A 239 15.80 19.78 23.11
CA ARG A 239 17.17 19.29 23.29
C ARG A 239 17.35 18.43 24.55
N ASN A 240 16.33 18.28 25.38
CA ASN A 240 16.33 17.55 26.64
C ASN A 240 17.38 18.07 27.65
N ASP A 241 17.71 19.36 27.61
CA ASP A 241 18.68 19.99 28.51
C ASP A 241 17.98 20.50 29.79
N ILE A 242 17.58 19.56 30.66
CA ILE A 242 16.81 19.85 31.89
C ILE A 242 17.59 20.74 32.85
N ALA A 243 18.90 20.51 32.98
CA ALA A 243 19.73 21.29 33.88
C ALA A 243 19.84 22.78 33.48
N ARG A 244 19.91 23.07 32.18
CA ARG A 244 19.94 24.43 31.66
C ARG A 244 18.54 25.09 31.79
N LEU A 245 17.49 24.31 31.55
CA LEU A 245 16.10 24.75 31.68
C LEU A 245 15.77 25.11 33.11
N ALA A 246 16.15 24.27 34.10
CA ALA A 246 15.98 24.53 35.53
C ALA A 246 16.70 25.82 36.00
N ARG A 247 17.95 26.02 35.54
CA ARG A 247 18.71 27.24 35.86
C ARG A 247 18.05 28.50 35.26
N LYS A 248 17.54 28.44 34.03
CA LYS A 248 16.92 29.58 33.37
C LYS A 248 15.58 29.97 33.99
N LEU A 249 14.79 28.97 34.38
CA LEU A 249 13.48 29.16 35.03
C LEU A 249 13.57 29.36 36.56
N ARG A 250 14.78 29.23 37.15
CA ARG A 250 15.04 29.27 38.59
C ARG A 250 14.16 28.28 39.36
N ALA A 251 14.04 27.07 38.84
CA ALA A 251 13.27 25.98 39.41
C ALA A 251 14.19 24.81 39.80
N ASN A 252 13.66 23.87 40.59
CA ASN A 252 14.39 22.66 40.94
C ASN A 252 14.48 21.75 39.70
N GLU A 253 15.55 20.97 39.57
CA GLU A 253 15.76 20.03 38.45
C GLU A 253 14.68 18.94 38.46
N ASP A 254 14.29 18.43 39.63
CA ASP A 254 13.27 17.39 39.74
C ASP A 254 11.87 17.92 39.34
N ASP A 255 11.49 19.14 39.75
CA ASP A 255 10.25 19.77 39.34
C ASP A 255 10.23 20.07 37.84
N THR A 256 11.37 20.49 37.31
CA THR A 256 11.53 20.73 35.84
C THR A 256 11.42 19.44 35.06
N ALA A 257 11.99 18.32 35.55
CA ALA A 257 11.85 17.02 34.93
C ALA A 257 10.38 16.54 34.97
N ALA A 258 9.69 16.73 36.10
CA ALA A 258 8.26 16.38 36.19
C ALA A 258 7.38 17.22 35.25
N ALA A 259 7.65 18.54 35.12
CA ALA A 259 6.97 19.40 34.16
C ALA A 259 7.25 18.99 32.72
N ALA A 260 8.48 18.56 32.41
CA ALA A 260 8.82 18.05 31.10
C ALA A 260 8.08 16.73 30.76
N VAL A 261 7.89 15.84 31.72
CA VAL A 261 7.07 14.63 31.59
C VAL A 261 5.59 15.00 31.31
N LEU A 262 5.06 15.99 32.03
CA LEU A 262 3.70 16.48 31.81
C LEU A 262 3.54 17.02 30.39
N ILE A 263 4.47 17.82 29.89
CA ILE A 263 4.40 18.35 28.50
C ILE A 263 4.50 17.21 27.48
N ARG A 264 5.29 16.18 27.71
CA ARG A 264 5.41 15.02 26.82
C ARG A 264 4.17 14.14 26.80
N SER A 265 3.30 14.20 27.81
CA SER A 265 2.03 13.48 27.83
C SER A 265 0.92 14.18 27.03
N LEU A 266 1.15 15.41 26.56
CA LEU A 266 0.22 16.14 25.72
C LEU A 266 0.32 15.69 24.26
N ASP A 267 -0.75 15.93 23.51
CA ASP A 267 -0.81 15.60 22.09
C ASP A 267 -0.37 16.79 21.22
N PRO A 268 0.79 16.70 20.55
CA PRO A 268 1.25 17.74 19.65
C PRO A 268 0.49 17.80 18.31
N ARG A 269 -0.35 16.79 17.99
CA ARG A 269 -1.12 16.70 16.74
C ARG A 269 -2.55 16.25 17.05
N PRO A 270 -3.38 17.14 17.56
CA PRO A 270 -4.70 16.75 18.02
C PRO A 270 -5.60 16.18 16.92
N GLY A 271 -5.42 16.60 15.67
CA GLY A 271 -6.19 16.09 14.52
C GLY A 271 -5.79 14.68 14.08
N ALA A 272 -4.58 14.24 14.38
CA ALA A 272 -4.06 12.96 13.87
C ALA A 272 -4.82 11.72 14.39
N ALA A 273 -5.51 11.84 15.53
CA ALA A 273 -6.32 10.75 16.09
C ALA A 273 -7.58 10.47 15.26
N LEU A 274 -8.10 11.47 14.56
CA LEU A 274 -9.31 11.41 13.72
C LEU A 274 -8.96 11.37 12.22
N ASP A 275 -7.69 11.55 11.85
CA ASP A 275 -7.24 11.42 10.47
C ASP A 275 -7.08 9.93 10.11
N VAL A 276 -8.22 9.30 9.85
CA VAL A 276 -8.25 7.95 9.28
C VAL A 276 -8.10 8.08 7.77
N THR A 277 -6.91 8.44 7.32
CA THR A 277 -6.58 8.25 5.90
C THR A 277 -6.74 6.77 5.58
N PRO A 278 -7.66 6.40 4.66
CA PRO A 278 -7.84 5.00 4.32
C PRO A 278 -6.51 4.46 3.81
N VAL A 279 -6.00 3.45 4.49
CA VAL A 279 -4.78 2.77 4.05
C VAL A 279 -5.11 2.08 2.74
N GLU A 280 -4.61 2.60 1.62
CA GLU A 280 -4.74 1.93 0.33
C GLU A 280 -3.96 0.61 0.38
N TYR A 281 -4.68 -0.48 0.41
CA TYR A 281 -4.08 -1.81 0.30
C TYR A 281 -3.76 -2.09 -1.16
N VAL A 282 -2.47 -2.19 -1.46
CA VAL A 282 -2.02 -2.56 -2.79
C VAL A 282 -2.07 -4.08 -2.93
N ALA A 283 -2.94 -4.57 -3.81
CA ALA A 283 -2.97 -5.99 -4.16
C ALA A 283 -1.68 -6.36 -4.93
N PRO A 284 -0.95 -7.41 -4.51
CA PRO A 284 0.26 -7.83 -5.20
C PRO A 284 -0.08 -8.55 -6.51
N ASP A 285 0.68 -8.25 -7.57
CA ASP A 285 0.57 -8.95 -8.87
C ASP A 285 1.18 -10.36 -8.82
N VAL A 286 2.15 -10.56 -7.94
CA VAL A 286 2.98 -11.77 -7.86
C VAL A 286 3.21 -12.18 -6.41
N TYR A 287 3.20 -13.47 -6.15
CA TYR A 287 3.57 -14.07 -4.86
C TYR A 287 4.92 -14.79 -4.96
N ALA A 288 5.81 -14.55 -4.01
CA ALA A 288 7.02 -15.34 -3.81
C ALA A 288 6.89 -16.14 -2.51
N ARG A 289 6.91 -17.46 -2.61
CA ARG A 289 6.82 -18.38 -1.47
C ARG A 289 8.01 -19.33 -1.48
N LYS A 290 8.46 -19.72 -0.29
CA LYS A 290 9.53 -20.72 -0.15
C LYS A 290 8.90 -22.08 -0.01
N ASP A 291 9.12 -22.96 -1.01
CA ASP A 291 8.61 -24.32 -1.03
C ASP A 291 9.78 -25.29 -1.13
N ALA A 292 9.85 -26.25 -0.21
CA ALA A 292 10.93 -27.23 -0.10
C ALA A 292 12.36 -26.62 -0.18
N GLY A 293 12.57 -25.45 0.43
CA GLY A 293 13.87 -24.77 0.44
C GLY A 293 14.20 -23.96 -0.80
N ARG A 294 13.33 -23.96 -1.82
CA ARG A 294 13.46 -23.16 -3.04
C ARG A 294 12.41 -22.08 -3.11
N TRP A 295 12.78 -20.92 -3.64
CA TRP A 295 11.82 -19.85 -3.90
C TRP A 295 11.04 -20.17 -5.17
N ARG A 296 9.70 -20.15 -5.06
CA ARG A 296 8.76 -20.25 -6.16
C ARG A 296 7.99 -18.96 -6.32
N VAL A 297 7.71 -18.63 -7.55
CA VAL A 297 6.95 -17.43 -7.93
C VAL A 297 5.65 -17.88 -8.60
N SER A 298 4.54 -17.27 -8.21
CA SER A 298 3.23 -17.48 -8.83
C SER A 298 2.54 -16.15 -9.07
N LEU A 299 1.78 -16.06 -10.13
CA LEU A 299 0.95 -14.90 -10.39
C LEU A 299 -0.25 -14.90 -9.44
N ASN A 300 -0.75 -13.72 -9.12
CA ASN A 300 -2.00 -13.58 -8.39
C ASN A 300 -3.18 -13.80 -9.35
N PRO A 301 -4.02 -14.82 -9.14
CA PRO A 301 -5.17 -15.07 -10.01
C PRO A 301 -6.21 -13.94 -9.95
N ASP A 302 -6.33 -13.23 -8.82
CA ASP A 302 -7.29 -12.14 -8.63
C ASP A 302 -6.89 -10.88 -9.42
N CYS A 303 -5.60 -10.75 -9.72
CA CYS A 303 -5.06 -9.63 -10.51
C CYS A 303 -5.02 -9.90 -12.02
N GLN A 304 -5.45 -11.09 -12.46
CA GLN A 304 -5.50 -11.43 -13.88
C GLN A 304 -6.89 -11.17 -14.43
N PRO A 305 -7.03 -10.29 -15.43
CA PRO A 305 -8.31 -10.08 -16.07
C PRO A 305 -8.73 -11.36 -16.81
N ARG A 306 -9.86 -11.93 -16.42
CA ARG A 306 -10.42 -13.11 -17.06
C ARG A 306 -11.32 -12.67 -18.22
N LEU A 307 -10.69 -12.53 -19.39
CA LEU A 307 -11.37 -12.15 -20.61
C LEU A 307 -11.54 -13.40 -21.49
N GLY A 308 -12.79 -13.73 -21.82
CA GLY A 308 -13.16 -14.84 -22.66
C GLY A 308 -13.75 -14.40 -24.00
N LEU A 309 -13.85 -15.36 -24.93
CA LEU A 309 -14.58 -15.19 -26.19
C LEU A 309 -16.00 -15.74 -26.03
N ASN A 310 -17.01 -14.93 -26.36
CA ASN A 310 -18.37 -15.40 -26.40
C ASN A 310 -18.55 -16.47 -27.49
N GLN A 311 -18.73 -17.73 -27.06
CA GLN A 311 -18.85 -18.88 -27.96
C GLN A 311 -20.08 -18.82 -28.85
N HIS A 312 -21.19 -18.22 -28.36
CA HIS A 312 -22.40 -18.08 -29.12
C HIS A 312 -22.18 -17.22 -30.38
N TYR A 313 -21.58 -16.04 -30.21
CA TYR A 313 -21.28 -15.18 -31.37
C TYR A 313 -20.20 -15.79 -32.28
N CYS A 314 -19.22 -16.51 -31.74
CA CYS A 314 -18.26 -17.25 -32.57
C CYS A 314 -18.95 -18.28 -33.48
N GLY A 315 -19.97 -18.97 -32.98
CA GLY A 315 -20.79 -19.90 -33.78
C GLY A 315 -21.59 -19.21 -34.88
N LEU A 316 -22.15 -18.03 -34.60
CA LEU A 316 -22.89 -17.24 -35.60
C LEU A 316 -22.00 -16.73 -36.74
N ILE A 317 -20.75 -16.38 -36.47
CA ILE A 317 -19.77 -15.94 -37.48
C ILE A 317 -19.54 -17.02 -38.55
N ALA A 318 -19.54 -18.31 -38.14
CA ALA A 318 -19.38 -19.42 -39.08
C ALA A 318 -20.54 -19.53 -40.09
N GLN A 319 -21.72 -19.06 -39.72
CA GLN A 319 -22.94 -19.09 -40.52
C GLN A 319 -23.17 -17.78 -41.28
N ALA A 320 -22.54 -16.68 -40.87
CA ALA A 320 -22.72 -15.36 -41.45
C ALA A 320 -22.11 -15.27 -42.87
N ARG A 321 -22.82 -14.58 -43.80
CA ARG A 321 -22.39 -14.32 -45.18
C ARG A 321 -22.44 -12.82 -45.47
N GLY A 322 -21.55 -12.32 -46.32
CA GLY A 322 -21.56 -10.92 -46.76
C GLY A 322 -20.59 -10.00 -46.00
N THR A 323 -20.85 -8.71 -46.05
CA THR A 323 -20.01 -7.64 -45.44
C THR A 323 -19.92 -7.75 -43.92
N ASP A 324 -21.03 -8.13 -43.27
CA ASP A 324 -21.12 -8.26 -41.82
C ASP A 324 -20.24 -9.40 -41.31
N ALA A 325 -20.14 -10.49 -42.08
CA ALA A 325 -19.24 -11.59 -41.77
C ALA A 325 -17.76 -11.16 -41.82
N SER A 326 -17.39 -10.24 -42.72
CA SER A 326 -16.00 -9.74 -42.79
C SER A 326 -15.66 -8.84 -41.61
N TRP A 327 -16.57 -7.98 -41.18
CA TRP A 327 -16.42 -7.13 -40.00
C TRP A 327 -16.31 -7.98 -38.74
N MET A 328 -17.23 -8.93 -38.52
CA MET A 328 -17.17 -9.82 -37.36
C MET A 328 -15.90 -10.67 -37.30
N ARG A 329 -15.37 -11.13 -38.44
CA ARG A 329 -14.07 -11.82 -38.47
C ARG A 329 -12.92 -10.90 -38.07
N GLY A 330 -12.97 -9.62 -38.43
CA GLY A 330 -12.01 -8.60 -37.97
C GLY A 330 -12.05 -8.45 -36.45
N GLN A 331 -13.25 -8.31 -35.87
CA GLN A 331 -13.45 -8.22 -34.43
C GLN A 331 -12.99 -9.48 -33.70
N LEU A 332 -13.23 -10.67 -34.26
CA LEU A 332 -12.73 -11.93 -33.71
C LEU A 332 -11.20 -12.01 -33.70
N GLN A 333 -10.57 -11.55 -34.77
CA GLN A 333 -9.11 -11.53 -34.84
C GLN A 333 -8.51 -10.55 -33.82
N GLU A 334 -9.12 -9.40 -33.64
CA GLU A 334 -8.72 -8.41 -32.64
C GLU A 334 -8.89 -8.95 -31.21
N ALA A 335 -10.04 -9.59 -30.91
CA ALA A 335 -10.32 -10.21 -29.62
C ALA A 335 -9.28 -11.31 -29.28
N ARG A 336 -8.99 -12.19 -30.24
CA ARG A 336 -7.95 -13.24 -30.05
C ARG A 336 -6.56 -12.67 -29.86
N TRP A 337 -6.23 -11.62 -30.59
CA TRP A 337 -4.95 -10.94 -30.42
C TRP A 337 -4.84 -10.31 -29.03
N LEU A 338 -5.91 -9.68 -28.53
CA LEU A 338 -5.95 -9.08 -27.20
C LEU A 338 -5.73 -10.14 -26.10
N ILE A 339 -6.48 -11.24 -26.12
CA ILE A 339 -6.33 -12.35 -25.18
C ILE A 339 -4.90 -12.86 -25.19
N LYS A 340 -4.35 -13.13 -26.37
CA LYS A 340 -2.94 -13.59 -26.50
C LYS A 340 -1.93 -12.56 -25.96
N SER A 341 -2.20 -11.26 -26.11
CA SER A 341 -1.32 -10.22 -25.57
C SER A 341 -1.39 -10.13 -24.05
N LEU A 342 -2.55 -10.41 -23.44
CA LEU A 342 -2.70 -10.52 -21.98
C LEU A 342 -1.97 -11.75 -21.43
N GLU A 343 -2.08 -12.90 -22.08
CA GLU A 343 -1.34 -14.12 -21.73
C GLU A 343 0.18 -13.87 -21.81
N SER A 344 0.65 -13.26 -22.90
CA SER A 344 2.06 -12.92 -23.07
C SER A 344 2.56 -11.92 -22.04
N ARG A 345 1.71 -10.96 -21.61
CA ARG A 345 2.01 -10.05 -20.51
C ARG A 345 2.20 -10.81 -19.19
N ALA A 346 1.28 -11.70 -18.86
CA ALA A 346 1.32 -12.51 -17.64
C ALA A 346 2.57 -13.41 -17.61
N GLU A 347 2.87 -14.09 -18.72
CA GLU A 347 4.08 -14.91 -18.87
C GLU A 347 5.37 -14.08 -18.74
N THR A 348 5.40 -12.89 -19.34
CA THR A 348 6.55 -11.99 -19.24
C THR A 348 6.78 -11.52 -17.80
N LEU A 349 5.71 -11.13 -17.10
CA LEU A 349 5.78 -10.72 -15.69
C LEU A 349 6.30 -11.87 -14.81
N LEU A 350 5.81 -13.10 -15.03
CA LEU A 350 6.26 -14.27 -14.29
C LEU A 350 7.75 -14.54 -14.50
N LYS A 351 8.22 -14.57 -15.76
CA LYS A 351 9.64 -14.79 -16.11
C LYS A 351 10.56 -13.74 -15.48
N VAL A 352 10.15 -12.46 -15.53
CA VAL A 352 10.91 -11.35 -14.95
C VAL A 352 10.94 -11.47 -13.42
N ALA A 353 9.82 -11.77 -12.78
CA ALA A 353 9.73 -11.95 -11.34
C ALA A 353 10.56 -13.16 -10.87
N GLU A 354 10.56 -14.29 -11.59
CA GLU A 354 11.40 -15.44 -11.29
C GLU A 354 12.90 -15.12 -11.39
N ALA A 355 13.32 -14.38 -12.42
CA ALA A 355 14.71 -13.96 -12.57
C ALA A 355 15.14 -13.05 -11.41
N ILE A 356 14.31 -12.09 -11.00
CA ILE A 356 14.55 -11.20 -9.86
C ILE A 356 14.66 -12.02 -8.55
N VAL A 357 13.68 -12.88 -8.26
CA VAL A 357 13.62 -13.70 -7.03
C VAL A 357 14.83 -14.63 -6.94
N ARG A 358 15.26 -15.25 -8.05
CA ARG A 358 16.44 -16.11 -8.10
C ARG A 358 17.70 -15.36 -7.71
N ARG A 359 17.89 -14.15 -8.23
CA ARG A 359 19.06 -13.30 -7.92
C ARG A 359 19.01 -12.67 -6.54
N GLN A 360 17.80 -12.40 -6.02
CA GLN A 360 17.57 -11.78 -4.71
C GLN A 360 17.20 -12.80 -3.63
N SER A 361 17.55 -14.08 -3.81
CA SER A 361 17.26 -15.12 -2.81
C SER A 361 17.87 -14.79 -1.44
N ALA A 362 19.06 -14.20 -1.40
CA ALA A 362 19.71 -13.77 -0.17
C ALA A 362 18.92 -12.66 0.55
N PHE A 363 18.35 -11.70 -0.18
CA PHE A 363 17.44 -10.69 0.39
C PHE A 363 16.22 -11.34 1.03
N LEU A 364 15.61 -12.29 0.34
CA LEU A 364 14.42 -12.98 0.83
C LEU A 364 14.70 -13.82 2.09
N ASP A 365 15.89 -14.43 2.19
CA ASP A 365 16.28 -15.24 3.33
C ASP A 365 16.79 -14.39 4.51
N TYR A 366 17.69 -13.45 4.28
CA TYR A 366 18.41 -12.72 5.33
C TYR A 366 17.93 -11.28 5.53
N GLY A 367 17.21 -10.70 4.57
CA GLY A 367 16.67 -9.36 4.66
C GLY A 367 17.43 -8.30 3.86
N PRO A 368 17.10 -7.00 4.08
CA PRO A 368 17.62 -5.90 3.28
C PRO A 368 19.15 -5.79 3.27
N GLU A 369 19.81 -6.25 4.34
CA GLU A 369 21.26 -6.23 4.46
C GLU A 369 21.96 -7.14 3.43
N ALA A 370 21.29 -8.22 2.99
CA ALA A 370 21.81 -9.20 2.03
C ALA A 370 21.32 -8.95 0.60
N MET A 371 20.83 -7.75 0.31
CA MET A 371 20.35 -7.41 -1.03
C MET A 371 21.51 -7.28 -2.01
N HIS A 372 21.48 -8.06 -3.08
CA HIS A 372 22.47 -7.96 -4.16
C HIS A 372 22.15 -6.78 -5.09
N PRO A 373 23.16 -6.05 -5.57
CA PRO A 373 22.93 -5.06 -6.63
C PRO A 373 22.48 -5.78 -7.90
N LEU A 374 21.47 -5.24 -8.55
CA LEU A 374 20.86 -5.79 -9.74
C LEU A 374 20.56 -4.67 -10.72
N VAL A 375 21.05 -4.79 -11.95
CA VAL A 375 20.76 -3.85 -13.02
C VAL A 375 19.77 -4.45 -14.02
N LEU A 376 18.95 -3.58 -14.65
CA LEU A 376 17.92 -4.00 -15.60
C LEU A 376 18.50 -4.85 -16.75
N ARG A 377 19.70 -4.51 -17.19
CA ARG A 377 20.41 -5.20 -18.29
C ARG A 377 20.67 -6.68 -17.97
N GLU A 378 21.07 -7.01 -16.75
CA GLU A 378 21.35 -8.40 -16.37
C GLU A 378 20.09 -9.28 -16.41
N VAL A 379 18.94 -8.73 -15.97
CA VAL A 379 17.66 -9.43 -16.06
C VAL A 379 17.21 -9.52 -17.51
N ALA A 380 17.44 -8.48 -18.31
CA ALA A 380 17.12 -8.46 -19.73
C ALA A 380 17.88 -9.53 -20.53
N GLU A 381 19.17 -9.70 -20.26
CA GLU A 381 20.02 -10.74 -20.86
C GLU A 381 19.56 -12.16 -20.46
N GLU A 382 19.18 -12.36 -19.17
CA GLU A 382 18.71 -13.65 -18.65
C GLU A 382 17.36 -14.07 -19.24
N VAL A 383 16.44 -13.11 -19.36
CA VAL A 383 15.06 -13.35 -19.88
C VAL A 383 15.02 -13.32 -21.41
N GLY A 384 16.08 -12.83 -22.07
CA GLY A 384 16.16 -12.68 -23.52
C GLY A 384 15.29 -11.55 -24.08
N MET A 385 15.10 -10.47 -23.31
CA MET A 385 14.29 -9.31 -23.66
C MET A 385 15.10 -8.02 -23.66
N HIS A 386 14.53 -6.95 -24.22
CA HIS A 386 15.18 -5.64 -24.19
C HIS A 386 15.02 -4.98 -22.81
N GLU A 387 16.02 -4.24 -22.35
CA GLU A 387 16.02 -3.55 -21.06
C GLU A 387 14.79 -2.63 -20.85
N SER A 388 14.36 -1.94 -21.93
CA SER A 388 13.17 -1.11 -21.87
C SER A 388 11.88 -1.90 -21.57
N THR A 389 11.79 -3.17 -21.99
CA THR A 389 10.66 -4.05 -21.68
C THR A 389 10.66 -4.42 -20.21
N ILE A 390 11.82 -4.80 -19.65
CA ILE A 390 11.98 -5.10 -18.22
C ILE A 390 11.58 -3.88 -17.38
N SER A 391 12.08 -2.69 -17.72
CA SER A 391 11.72 -1.45 -17.02
C SER A 391 10.21 -1.18 -17.01
N ARG A 392 9.53 -1.44 -18.13
CA ARG A 392 8.07 -1.26 -18.26
C ARG A 392 7.28 -2.28 -17.43
N VAL A 393 7.71 -3.55 -17.46
CA VAL A 393 7.05 -4.64 -16.74
C VAL A 393 7.21 -4.52 -15.22
N THR A 394 8.31 -3.94 -14.74
CA THR A 394 8.62 -3.82 -13.31
C THR A 394 8.05 -2.56 -12.64
N THR A 395 7.62 -1.57 -13.43
CA THR A 395 7.04 -0.32 -12.90
C THR A 395 5.60 -0.54 -12.46
N ARG A 396 5.23 -0.08 -11.26
CA ARG A 396 3.89 -0.23 -10.64
C ARG A 396 3.41 -1.68 -10.57
N LYS A 397 4.34 -2.63 -10.39
CA LYS A 397 4.06 -4.04 -10.18
C LYS A 397 4.63 -4.48 -8.85
N TYR A 398 3.81 -5.17 -8.07
CA TYR A 398 4.12 -5.53 -6.70
C TYR A 398 4.28 -7.02 -6.53
N ILE A 399 5.26 -7.41 -5.73
CA ILE A 399 5.49 -8.78 -5.32
C ILE A 399 5.30 -8.91 -3.81
N HIS A 400 4.49 -9.87 -3.41
CA HIS A 400 4.32 -10.23 -2.01
C HIS A 400 5.34 -11.29 -1.61
N THR A 401 6.04 -11.03 -0.53
CA THR A 401 7.05 -11.94 0.05
C THR A 401 6.76 -12.12 1.55
N PRO A 402 7.28 -13.13 2.23
CA PRO A 402 7.13 -13.28 3.69
C PRO A 402 7.68 -12.09 4.50
N ARG A 403 8.50 -11.22 3.87
CA ARG A 403 9.06 -10.00 4.50
C ARG A 403 8.23 -8.75 4.25
N GLY A 404 7.21 -8.84 3.41
CA GLY A 404 6.34 -7.72 3.04
C GLY A 404 6.12 -7.64 1.53
N THR A 405 5.33 -6.66 1.14
CA THR A 405 5.03 -6.36 -0.27
C THR A 405 5.99 -5.29 -0.77
N PHE A 406 6.65 -5.55 -1.91
CA PHE A 406 7.63 -4.66 -2.53
C PHE A 406 7.27 -4.42 -3.99
N GLU A 407 7.54 -3.22 -4.49
CA GLU A 407 7.52 -2.99 -5.93
C GLU A 407 8.68 -3.74 -6.59
N LEU A 408 8.47 -4.38 -7.75
CA LEU A 408 9.53 -5.10 -8.48
C LEU A 408 10.72 -4.18 -8.81
N LYS A 409 10.46 -2.90 -9.02
CA LYS A 409 11.48 -1.89 -9.25
C LYS A 409 12.42 -1.69 -8.04
N HIS A 410 11.97 -1.96 -6.82
CA HIS A 410 12.76 -1.85 -5.59
C HIS A 410 14.04 -2.71 -5.62
N PHE A 411 14.00 -3.84 -6.30
CA PHE A 411 15.13 -4.77 -6.38
C PHE A 411 16.26 -4.32 -7.32
N PHE A 412 16.01 -3.31 -8.14
CA PHE A 412 17.04 -2.73 -9.00
C PHE A 412 17.76 -1.60 -8.27
N SER A 413 19.01 -1.84 -7.95
CA SER A 413 19.86 -0.91 -7.22
C SER A 413 21.28 -0.91 -7.78
N SER A 414 21.90 0.28 -7.78
CA SER A 414 23.31 0.41 -8.14
C SER A 414 24.21 -0.24 -7.11
N GLY A 415 25.27 -0.90 -7.56
CA GLY A 415 26.28 -1.50 -6.70
C GLY A 415 27.38 -0.51 -6.27
N VAL A 416 27.87 -0.67 -5.06
CA VAL A 416 29.11 -0.06 -4.55
C VAL A 416 30.12 -1.18 -4.36
N SER A 417 31.36 -0.97 -4.80
CA SER A 417 32.42 -1.98 -4.74
C SER A 417 32.74 -2.40 -3.30
N THR A 418 32.98 -3.70 -3.08
CA THR A 418 33.48 -4.25 -1.82
C THR A 418 34.95 -4.64 -1.96
N GLU A 419 35.70 -4.81 -0.84
CA GLU A 419 37.10 -5.20 -0.82
C GLU A 419 37.33 -6.59 -1.43
N ASP A 420 36.39 -7.50 -1.25
CA ASP A 420 36.44 -8.89 -1.77
C ASP A 420 36.11 -9.00 -3.26
N GLY A 421 36.08 -7.88 -4.00
CA GLY A 421 35.75 -7.87 -5.44
C GLY A 421 34.25 -8.02 -5.74
N GLY A 422 33.40 -8.04 -4.72
CA GLY A 422 31.94 -8.03 -4.85
C GLY A 422 31.37 -6.63 -4.98
N SER A 423 30.03 -6.54 -4.99
CA SER A 423 29.32 -5.27 -4.94
C SER A 423 28.16 -5.35 -3.94
N ALA A 424 28.07 -4.35 -3.07
CA ALA A 424 26.93 -4.19 -2.14
C ALA A 424 25.91 -3.23 -2.73
N SER A 425 24.61 -3.52 -2.57
CA SER A 425 23.56 -2.64 -3.06
C SER A 425 23.46 -1.38 -2.18
N ALA A 426 23.02 -0.27 -2.77
CA ALA A 426 22.75 0.96 -2.03
C ALA A 426 21.73 0.73 -0.89
N THR A 427 20.72 -0.08 -1.15
CA THR A 427 19.69 -0.46 -0.17
C THR A 427 20.27 -1.27 0.98
N ALA A 428 21.21 -2.21 0.71
CA ALA A 428 21.88 -2.97 1.76
C ALA A 428 22.73 -2.06 2.66
N ILE A 429 23.46 -1.11 2.07
CA ILE A 429 24.25 -0.13 2.83
C ILE A 429 23.33 0.74 3.71
N GLN A 430 22.21 1.20 3.20
CA GLN A 430 21.22 1.97 3.97
C GLN A 430 20.65 1.15 5.13
N ALA A 431 20.31 -0.13 4.90
CA ALA A 431 19.82 -1.01 5.95
C ALA A 431 20.84 -1.23 7.06
N MET A 432 22.11 -1.48 6.69
CA MET A 432 23.20 -1.63 7.66
C MET A 432 23.45 -0.33 8.43
N LEU A 433 23.38 0.82 7.76
CA LEU A 433 23.55 2.13 8.39
C LEU A 433 22.44 2.36 9.42
N ARG A 434 21.18 2.09 9.06
CA ARG A 434 20.04 2.21 9.97
C ARG A 434 20.25 1.35 11.21
N LYS A 435 20.64 0.09 11.04
CA LYS A 435 20.93 -0.84 12.14
C LYS A 435 22.05 -0.36 13.05
N LEU A 436 23.12 0.27 12.50
CA LEU A 436 24.19 0.84 13.28
C LEU A 436 23.72 2.04 14.10
N VAL A 437 22.86 2.88 13.51
CA VAL A 437 22.27 4.04 14.21
C VAL A 437 21.28 3.59 15.29
N ASP A 438 20.47 2.58 15.01
CA ASP A 438 19.49 2.04 15.98
C ASP A 438 20.17 1.35 17.18
N ALA A 439 21.39 0.83 16.98
CA ALA A 439 22.19 0.18 18.01
C ALA A 439 23.19 1.13 18.73
N GLU A 440 23.25 2.42 18.35
CA GLU A 440 24.19 3.38 18.94
C GLU A 440 23.80 3.81 20.37
N ASP A 441 24.79 4.20 21.16
CA ASP A 441 24.54 4.84 22.46
C ASP A 441 24.06 6.29 22.24
N PRO A 442 22.86 6.66 22.72
CA PRO A 442 22.33 8.02 22.58
C PRO A 442 23.20 9.11 23.20
N ARG A 443 24.07 8.76 24.15
CA ARG A 443 25.03 9.70 24.79
C ARG A 443 26.25 9.97 23.92
N LYS A 444 26.65 9.00 23.08
CA LYS A 444 27.82 9.08 22.20
C LYS A 444 27.47 8.54 20.81
N PRO A 445 26.63 9.26 20.04
CA PRO A 445 26.21 8.82 18.73
C PRO A 445 27.43 8.75 17.77
N LEU A 446 27.39 7.76 16.88
CA LEU A 446 28.45 7.53 15.90
C LEU A 446 28.54 8.67 14.90
N SER A 447 29.73 9.19 14.65
CA SER A 447 29.96 10.15 13.57
C SER A 447 29.88 9.46 12.21
N ASP A 448 29.61 10.22 11.13
CA ASP A 448 29.60 9.67 9.75
C ASP A 448 30.94 9.00 9.39
N GLN A 449 32.05 9.46 10.00
CA GLN A 449 33.37 8.84 9.84
C GLN A 449 33.44 7.48 10.55
N ALA A 450 32.96 7.40 11.80
CA ALA A 450 32.94 6.15 12.56
C ALA A 450 32.01 5.10 11.91
N ILE A 451 30.91 5.53 11.36
CA ILE A 451 30.00 4.64 10.59
C ILE A 451 30.71 4.12 9.33
N ALA A 452 31.45 4.97 8.60
CA ALA A 452 32.21 4.55 7.43
C ALA A 452 33.30 3.51 7.81
N GLU A 453 34.00 3.70 8.93
CA GLU A 453 34.98 2.75 9.44
C GLU A 453 34.35 1.41 9.87
N GLU A 454 33.14 1.45 10.44
CA GLU A 454 32.41 0.23 10.82
C GLU A 454 31.95 -0.55 9.59
N LEU A 455 31.46 0.15 8.55
CA LEU A 455 31.10 -0.46 7.26
C LEU A 455 32.35 -1.04 6.57
N HIS A 456 33.49 -0.36 6.67
CA HIS A 456 34.78 -0.87 6.16
C HIS A 456 35.21 -2.17 6.88
N ARG A 457 35.04 -2.26 8.20
CA ARG A 457 35.29 -3.51 8.95
C ARG A 457 34.38 -4.67 8.50
N LYS A 458 33.20 -4.36 7.95
CA LYS A 458 32.29 -5.33 7.34
C LYS A 458 32.61 -5.59 5.86
N GLY A 459 33.74 -5.08 5.34
CA GLY A 459 34.18 -5.30 3.96
C GLY A 459 33.59 -4.35 2.92
N ILE A 460 32.84 -3.32 3.32
CA ILE A 460 32.17 -2.40 2.39
C ILE A 460 32.92 -1.07 2.34
N GLN A 461 33.50 -0.73 1.19
CA GLN A 461 34.22 0.54 1.00
C GLN A 461 33.26 1.69 0.70
N VAL A 462 32.93 2.46 1.72
CA VAL A 462 32.05 3.63 1.58
C VAL A 462 32.75 4.88 2.11
N ALA A 463 32.80 5.93 1.28
CA ALA A 463 33.35 7.21 1.69
C ALA A 463 32.42 7.92 2.69
N ARG A 464 32.97 8.70 3.64
CA ARG A 464 32.20 9.51 4.61
C ARG A 464 31.10 10.34 3.95
N ARG A 465 31.39 10.95 2.77
CA ARG A 465 30.39 11.76 2.04
C ARG A 465 29.20 10.94 1.56
N THR A 466 29.42 9.68 1.19
CA THR A 466 28.36 8.77 0.76
C THR A 466 27.50 8.34 1.95
N VAL A 467 28.12 8.09 3.12
CA VAL A 467 27.41 7.81 4.37
C VAL A 467 26.52 8.99 4.75
N ALA A 468 27.05 10.22 4.71
CA ALA A 468 26.25 11.41 4.99
C ALA A 468 25.05 11.55 4.02
N LYS A 469 25.27 11.34 2.70
CA LYS A 469 24.21 11.35 1.69
C LYS A 469 23.12 10.30 1.98
N TYR A 470 23.50 9.07 2.34
CA TYR A 470 22.51 8.02 2.65
C TYR A 470 21.76 8.33 3.95
N ARG A 471 22.45 8.85 4.98
CA ARG A 471 21.84 9.26 6.24
C ARG A 471 20.79 10.36 6.00
N GLU A 472 21.13 11.39 5.23
CA GLU A 472 20.22 12.49 4.86
C GLU A 472 19.02 12.00 4.04
N ALA A 473 19.26 11.09 3.08
CA ALA A 473 18.19 10.47 2.30
C ALA A 473 17.19 9.67 3.18
N MET A 474 17.67 9.09 4.29
CA MET A 474 16.83 8.40 5.28
C MET A 474 16.23 9.35 6.34
N ARG A 475 16.46 10.66 6.24
CA ARG A 475 16.03 11.67 7.22
C ARG A 475 16.56 11.40 8.64
N ILE A 476 17.74 10.81 8.76
CA ILE A 476 18.41 10.60 10.03
C ILE A 476 19.24 11.86 10.34
N PRO A 477 19.04 12.52 11.50
CA PRO A 477 19.76 13.74 11.86
C PRO A 477 21.26 13.48 12.09
N SER A 478 22.06 14.54 12.11
CA SER A 478 23.52 14.46 12.35
C SER A 478 23.86 13.91 13.75
N SER A 479 25.09 13.43 13.96
CA SER A 479 25.51 12.91 15.27
C SER A 479 25.35 13.92 16.40
N SER A 480 25.56 15.23 16.12
CA SER A 480 25.37 16.30 17.10
C SER A 480 23.91 16.51 17.48
N GLU A 481 22.98 16.30 16.55
CA GLU A 481 21.53 16.43 16.78
C GLU A 481 20.95 15.16 17.41
N ARG A 482 21.54 13.99 17.15
CA ARG A 482 21.16 12.72 17.80
C ARG A 482 21.64 12.60 19.24
N GLN A 483 22.65 13.39 19.63
CA GLN A 483 23.18 13.36 20.98
C GLN A 483 22.11 13.81 21.98
N ARG A 484 21.71 12.92 22.87
CA ARG A 484 20.80 13.23 23.98
C ARG A 484 21.64 13.41 25.24
N ALA A 485 21.45 14.54 25.90
CA ALA A 485 21.94 14.71 27.28
C ALA A 485 21.16 13.69 28.14
N GLY A 486 21.89 12.80 28.81
CA GLY A 486 21.37 11.74 29.69
C GLY A 486 20.83 12.28 30.99
#